data_ca046312ce6341663a50527ebc57738c
#
_entry.id   ca046312ce6341663a50527ebc57738c
#
_cell.length_a   1.000
_cell.length_b   1.000
_cell.length_c   1.000
_cell.angle_alpha   90.00
_cell.angle_beta   90.00
_cell.angle_gamma   90.00
#
_symmetry.space_group_name_H-M   'P 1'
#
loop_
_entity.id
_entity.type
_entity.pdbx_description
1 polymer ?
#
loop_
_entity_poly.entity_id
_entity_poly.type
_entity_poly.pdbx_seq_one_letter_code
_entity_poly.pdbx_strand_id
1 'polypeptide(L)'
;MLNDYVTHCTHEVDGQRVLSFDRDVETSIYNTLPDNLDRMLRRYPLKCPAAFIGGRQSLEMKQVGMAMTEQVTQGRTMVLDGSHLFPMEKPVATAAAIEAALRGYDFLPQKEAL
;
A
#
# COMPACT_ATOMS: atom_id res chain seq x y z
N MET A 1 11.71 11.64 2.20
CA MET A 1 11.73 10.36 1.48
C MET A 1 13.05 9.61 1.61
N LEU A 2 14.19 10.07 1.04
CA LEU A 2 15.48 9.35 1.16
C LEU A 2 15.92 9.15 2.62
N ASN A 3 15.82 10.18 3.45
CA ASN A 3 16.13 10.10 4.89
C ASN A 3 15.29 9.05 5.62
N ASP A 4 14.00 8.99 5.33
CA ASP A 4 13.08 8.04 5.96
C ASP A 4 13.46 6.60 5.57
N TYR A 5 13.78 6.39 4.28
CA TYR A 5 14.24 5.11 3.80
C TYR A 5 15.54 4.67 4.51
N VAL A 6 16.54 5.54 4.55
CA VAL A 6 17.83 5.25 5.21
C VAL A 6 17.64 5.00 6.70
N THR A 7 16.78 5.77 7.36
CA THR A 7 16.56 5.66 8.80
C THR A 7 15.83 4.37 9.19
N HIS A 8 14.82 3.97 8.41
CA HIS A 8 13.90 2.89 8.79
C HIS A 8 14.15 1.57 8.06
N CYS A 9 14.81 1.60 6.90
CA CYS A 9 15.09 0.40 6.10
C CYS A 9 16.54 -0.07 6.17
N THR A 10 17.37 0.58 6.98
CA THR A 10 18.76 0.18 7.23
C THR A 10 19.08 0.24 8.72
N HIS A 11 20.09 -0.53 9.14
CA HIS A 11 20.65 -0.49 10.48
C HIS A 11 22.16 -0.59 10.43
N GLU A 12 22.83 -0.31 11.54
CA GLU A 12 24.29 -0.34 11.63
C GLU A 12 24.76 -1.70 12.17
N VAL A 13 25.76 -2.27 11.48
CA VAL A 13 26.49 -3.47 11.91
C VAL A 13 27.98 -3.21 11.72
N ASP A 14 28.74 -3.28 12.80
CA ASP A 14 30.20 -3.10 12.79
C ASP A 14 30.68 -1.81 12.06
N GLY A 15 29.97 -0.70 12.29
CA GLY A 15 30.27 0.59 11.67
C GLY A 15 29.85 0.73 10.21
N GLN A 16 29.15 -0.25 9.64
CA GLN A 16 28.61 -0.22 8.28
C GLN A 16 27.09 -0.22 8.30
N ARG A 17 26.47 0.53 7.39
CA ARG A 17 25.04 0.47 7.17
C ARG A 17 24.68 -0.67 6.24
N VAL A 18 23.79 -1.53 6.72
CA VAL A 18 23.24 -2.68 5.98
C VAL A 18 21.72 -2.55 5.85
N LEU A 19 21.15 -3.21 4.86
CA LEU A 19 19.69 -3.27 4.69
C LEU A 19 19.05 -4.04 5.84
N SER A 20 17.89 -3.58 6.30
CA SER A 20 17.11 -4.24 7.36
C SER A 20 16.30 -5.44 6.86
N PHE A 21 16.33 -5.73 5.58
CA PHE A 21 15.67 -6.88 4.97
C PHE A 21 16.69 -7.82 4.32
N ASP A 22 16.37 -9.10 4.28
CA ASP A 22 17.18 -10.11 3.63
C ASP A 22 16.96 -10.06 2.11
N ARG A 23 18.04 -9.83 1.35
CA ARG A 23 17.97 -9.69 -0.11
C ARG A 23 17.57 -10.98 -0.82
N ASP A 24 17.96 -12.12 -0.29
CA ASP A 24 17.66 -13.42 -0.91
C ASP A 24 16.18 -13.75 -0.70
N VAL A 25 15.62 -13.42 0.47
CA VAL A 25 14.18 -13.52 0.74
C VAL A 25 13.40 -12.60 -0.18
N GLU A 26 13.80 -11.33 -0.32
CA GLU A 26 13.12 -10.38 -1.22
C GLU A 26 13.17 -10.86 -2.67
N THR A 27 14.34 -11.30 -3.14
CA THR A 27 14.51 -11.87 -4.49
C THR A 27 13.59 -13.08 -4.70
N SER A 28 13.48 -13.96 -3.72
CA SER A 28 12.58 -15.11 -3.76
C SER A 28 11.11 -14.67 -3.86
N ILE A 29 10.69 -13.66 -3.12
CA ILE A 29 9.34 -13.10 -3.19
C ILE A 29 9.06 -12.58 -4.60
N TYR A 30 9.96 -11.77 -5.18
CA TYR A 30 9.76 -11.24 -6.55
C TYR A 30 9.72 -12.33 -7.61
N ASN A 31 10.51 -13.39 -7.45
CA ASN A 31 10.53 -14.52 -8.39
C ASN A 31 9.30 -15.44 -8.28
N THR A 32 8.52 -15.32 -7.20
CA THR A 32 7.38 -16.18 -6.90
C THR A 32 6.07 -15.41 -6.76
N LEU A 33 5.99 -14.20 -7.32
CA LEU A 33 4.74 -13.42 -7.32
C LEU A 33 3.62 -14.23 -7.99
N PRO A 34 2.41 -14.26 -7.40
CA PRO A 34 1.30 -15.03 -7.95
C PRO A 34 0.82 -14.44 -9.27
N ASP A 35 0.72 -15.27 -10.27
CA ASP A 35 0.17 -14.92 -11.61
C ASP A 35 -1.33 -15.20 -11.74
N ASN A 36 -1.94 -15.76 -10.70
CA ASN A 36 -3.34 -16.20 -10.69
C ASN A 36 -4.18 -15.52 -9.60
N LEU A 37 -3.74 -14.38 -9.08
CA LEU A 37 -4.37 -13.69 -7.95
C LEU A 37 -5.82 -13.31 -8.22
N ASP A 38 -6.14 -12.87 -9.43
CA ASP A 38 -7.49 -12.52 -9.85
C ASP A 38 -8.45 -13.72 -9.79
N ARG A 39 -8.00 -14.88 -10.25
CA ARG A 39 -8.78 -16.12 -10.18
C ARG A 39 -9.00 -16.57 -8.74
N MET A 40 -7.97 -16.43 -7.90
CA MET A 40 -8.06 -16.77 -6.48
C MET A 40 -9.03 -15.87 -5.74
N LEU A 41 -8.98 -14.56 -5.97
CA LEU A 41 -9.88 -13.60 -5.32
C LEU A 41 -11.34 -13.74 -5.76
N ARG A 42 -11.58 -14.18 -7.00
CA ARG A 42 -12.95 -14.53 -7.46
C ARG A 42 -13.47 -15.80 -6.78
N ARG A 43 -12.61 -16.79 -6.59
CA ARG A 43 -12.97 -18.06 -5.98
C ARG A 43 -13.09 -17.95 -4.45
N TYR A 44 -12.25 -17.15 -3.85
CA TYR A 44 -12.16 -16.94 -2.41
C TYR A 44 -12.26 -15.43 -2.10
N PRO A 45 -13.48 -14.90 -2.04
CA PRO A 45 -13.67 -13.49 -1.75
C PRO A 45 -13.11 -13.14 -0.36
N LEU A 46 -12.69 -11.90 -0.21
CA LEU A 46 -12.17 -11.41 1.07
C LEU A 46 -13.24 -11.52 2.16
N LYS A 47 -12.81 -11.92 3.35
CA LYS A 47 -13.66 -12.00 4.55
C LYS A 47 -13.64 -10.71 5.38
N CYS A 48 -12.92 -9.70 4.93
CA CYS A 48 -12.81 -8.40 5.56
C CYS A 48 -13.05 -7.29 4.52
N PRO A 49 -13.47 -6.09 4.92
CA PRO A 49 -13.56 -4.97 4.01
C PRO A 49 -12.17 -4.59 3.48
N ALA A 50 -12.13 -4.05 2.27
CA ALA A 50 -10.90 -3.61 1.64
C ALA A 50 -11.08 -2.20 1.04
N ALA A 51 -10.03 -1.38 1.10
CA ALA A 51 -9.91 -0.13 0.37
C ALA A 51 -8.56 -0.09 -0.33
N PHE A 52 -8.49 0.68 -1.40
CA PHE A 52 -7.27 0.94 -2.13
C PHE A 52 -6.93 2.43 -2.07
N ILE A 53 -5.67 2.72 -1.78
CA ILE A 53 -5.14 4.08 -1.85
C ILE A 53 -3.93 4.02 -2.77
N GLY A 54 -3.92 4.82 -3.82
CA GLY A 54 -2.85 4.84 -4.82
C GLY A 54 -2.32 6.23 -5.12
N GLY A 55 -1.11 6.28 -5.68
CA GLY A 55 -0.51 7.52 -6.20
C GLY A 55 -0.92 7.77 -7.65
N ARG A 56 -1.38 8.97 -7.98
CA ARG A 56 -1.83 9.35 -9.32
C ARG A 56 -0.75 9.16 -10.40
N GLN A 57 0.51 9.35 -10.06
CA GLN A 57 1.65 9.21 -10.94
C GLN A 57 2.29 7.81 -10.89
N SER A 58 1.73 6.87 -10.12
CA SER A 58 2.24 5.50 -10.04
C SER A 58 2.22 4.82 -11.41
N LEU A 59 3.37 4.39 -11.87
CA LEU A 59 3.52 3.61 -13.10
C LEU A 59 3.00 2.19 -12.90
N GLU A 60 3.20 1.61 -11.74
CA GLU A 60 2.74 0.29 -11.34
C GLU A 60 1.21 0.20 -11.43
N MET A 61 0.51 1.20 -10.91
CA MET A 61 -0.95 1.30 -11.02
C MET A 61 -1.42 1.32 -12.48
N LYS A 62 -0.70 2.04 -13.35
CA LYS A 62 -1.02 2.13 -14.78
C LYS A 62 -0.75 0.82 -15.52
N GLN A 63 0.29 0.09 -15.14
CA GLN A 63 0.66 -1.19 -15.76
C GLN A 63 -0.28 -2.32 -15.37
N VAL A 64 -0.66 -2.40 -14.09
CA VAL A 64 -1.53 -3.47 -13.58
C VAL A 64 -3.00 -3.22 -13.91
N GLY A 65 -3.42 -1.95 -13.98
CA GLY A 65 -4.81 -1.56 -14.13
C GLY A 65 -5.59 -1.66 -12.81
N MET A 66 -6.86 -1.30 -12.84
CA MET A 66 -7.68 -1.14 -11.64
C MET A 66 -8.87 -2.10 -11.54
N ALA A 67 -9.17 -2.87 -12.58
CA ALA A 67 -10.41 -3.65 -12.64
C ALA A 67 -10.57 -4.63 -11.48
N MET A 68 -9.52 -5.37 -11.12
CA MET A 68 -9.56 -6.29 -9.99
C MET A 68 -9.58 -5.53 -8.65
N THR A 69 -8.83 -4.45 -8.56
CA THR A 69 -8.80 -3.58 -7.37
C THR A 69 -10.21 -3.03 -7.09
N GLU A 70 -10.90 -2.52 -8.09
CA GLU A 70 -12.26 -2.01 -7.95
C GLU A 70 -13.25 -3.09 -7.52
N GLN A 71 -13.11 -4.30 -8.08
CA GLN A 71 -13.94 -5.44 -7.70
C GLN A 71 -13.73 -5.84 -6.24
N VAL A 72 -12.46 -5.98 -5.81
CA VAL A 72 -12.10 -6.41 -4.45
C VAL A 72 -12.47 -5.37 -3.40
N THR A 73 -12.30 -4.10 -3.71
CA THR A 73 -12.62 -2.98 -2.82
C THR A 73 -14.07 -2.54 -2.91
N GLN A 74 -14.86 -3.11 -3.84
CA GLN A 74 -16.23 -2.67 -4.12
C GLN A 74 -16.31 -1.17 -4.44
N GLY A 75 -15.32 -0.68 -5.21
CA GLY A 75 -15.20 0.72 -5.61
C GLY A 75 -14.65 1.67 -4.54
N ARG A 76 -14.23 1.17 -3.37
CA ARG A 76 -13.61 2.00 -2.33
C ARG A 76 -12.16 2.28 -2.65
N THR A 77 -11.95 3.21 -3.57
CA THR A 77 -10.63 3.61 -4.05
C THR A 77 -10.41 5.10 -3.84
N MET A 78 -9.22 5.45 -3.43
CA MET A 78 -8.75 6.83 -3.28
C MET A 78 -7.45 7.02 -4.03
N VAL A 79 -7.29 8.16 -4.69
CA VAL A 79 -6.08 8.48 -5.45
C VAL A 79 -5.52 9.80 -4.92
N LEU A 80 -4.30 9.76 -4.42
CA LEU A 80 -3.56 10.91 -3.92
C LEU A 80 -2.55 11.39 -4.99
N ASP A 81 -2.18 12.66 -4.92
CA ASP A 81 -1.05 13.15 -5.70
C ASP A 81 0.25 12.55 -5.17
N GLY A 82 1.03 11.96 -6.08
CA GLY A 82 2.31 11.33 -5.76
C GLY A 82 2.62 10.15 -6.65
N SER A 83 3.85 9.68 -6.58
CA SER A 83 4.33 8.47 -7.25
C SER A 83 3.82 7.20 -6.53
N HIS A 84 4.36 6.06 -6.87
CA HIS A 84 4.13 4.83 -6.11
C HIS A 84 4.55 4.95 -4.64
N LEU A 85 5.50 5.84 -4.36
CA LEU A 85 5.99 6.14 -3.01
C LEU A 85 5.24 7.28 -2.31
N PHE A 86 4.01 7.58 -2.74
CA PHE A 86 3.18 8.64 -2.17
C PHE A 86 3.09 8.64 -0.62
N PRO A 87 3.15 7.51 0.10
CA PRO A 87 3.13 7.54 1.56
C PRO A 87 4.32 8.29 2.15
N MET A 88 5.47 8.22 1.50
CA MET A 88 6.68 8.95 1.92
C MET A 88 6.70 10.39 1.40
N GLU A 89 6.08 10.64 0.25
CA GLU A 89 6.01 11.98 -0.37
C GLU A 89 4.94 12.85 0.28
N LYS A 90 3.82 12.25 0.69
CA LYS A 90 2.61 12.90 1.22
C LYS A 90 2.10 12.22 2.49
N PRO A 91 2.90 12.14 3.57
CA PRO A 91 2.55 11.34 4.75
C PRO A 91 1.25 11.82 5.43
N VAL A 92 1.02 13.13 5.50
CA VAL A 92 -0.18 13.69 6.13
C VAL A 92 -1.44 13.35 5.32
N ALA A 93 -1.39 13.50 4.00
CA ALA A 93 -2.51 13.15 3.12
C ALA A 93 -2.78 11.64 3.13
N THR A 94 -1.72 10.83 3.18
CA THR A 94 -1.83 9.38 3.29
C THR A 94 -2.49 8.97 4.60
N ALA A 95 -2.06 9.54 5.73
CA ALA A 95 -2.67 9.27 7.03
C ALA A 95 -4.16 9.65 7.05
N ALA A 96 -4.50 10.80 6.49
CA ALA A 96 -5.90 11.24 6.39
C ALA A 96 -6.75 10.28 5.52
N ALA A 97 -6.20 9.77 4.42
CA ALA A 97 -6.88 8.80 3.56
C ALA A 97 -7.10 7.46 4.26
N ILE A 98 -6.10 6.97 5.01
CA ILE A 98 -6.22 5.75 5.82
C ILE A 98 -7.30 5.94 6.90
N GLU A 99 -7.26 7.07 7.62
CA GLU A 99 -8.26 7.39 8.64
C GLU A 99 -9.67 7.44 8.05
N ALA A 100 -9.84 8.06 6.89
CA ALA A 100 -11.11 8.11 6.20
C ALA A 100 -11.63 6.71 5.81
N ALA A 101 -10.76 5.83 5.32
CA ALA A 101 -11.11 4.45 5.00
C ALA A 101 -11.56 3.67 6.26
N LEU A 102 -10.82 3.80 7.36
CA LEU A 102 -11.15 3.13 8.63
C LEU A 102 -12.49 3.63 9.23
N ARG A 103 -12.77 4.93 9.12
CA ARG A 103 -14.09 5.50 9.51
C ARG A 103 -15.21 4.99 8.61
N GLY A 104 -14.95 4.87 7.33
CA GLY A 104 -15.91 4.31 6.38
C GLY A 104 -16.26 2.84 6.63
N TYR A 105 -15.46 2.14 7.42
CA TYR A 105 -15.73 0.76 7.87
C TYR A 105 -16.16 0.66 9.34
N ASP A 106 -16.43 1.79 9.98
CA ASP A 106 -16.79 1.88 11.40
C ASP A 106 -15.73 1.34 12.38
N PHE A 107 -14.47 1.27 11.92
CA PHE A 107 -13.34 0.90 12.79
C PHE A 107 -12.82 2.06 13.65
N LEU A 108 -13.21 3.29 13.31
CA LEU A 108 -12.91 4.49 14.08
C LEU A 108 -14.22 5.29 14.31
N PRO A 109 -14.34 5.99 15.45
CA PRO A 109 -15.48 6.86 15.71
C PRO A 109 -15.62 7.91 14.58
N GLN A 110 -16.85 8.24 14.21
CA GLN A 110 -17.10 9.35 13.30
C GLN A 110 -16.63 10.65 13.97
N LYS A 111 -16.04 11.56 13.16
CA LYS A 111 -15.74 12.91 13.69
C LYS A 111 -17.08 13.61 13.96
N GLU A 112 -17.27 14.10 15.19
CA GLU A 112 -18.39 14.97 15.46
C GLU A 112 -18.33 16.18 14.54
N ALA A 113 -19.44 16.50 13.90
CA ALA A 113 -19.53 17.73 13.11
C ALA A 113 -19.46 18.92 14.08
N LEU A 114 -18.45 19.74 13.89
CA LEU A 114 -18.32 21.01 14.62
C LEU A 114 -19.39 21.97 14.18
#